data_2e44c7e91f5372044ffa5e0b705d4e11
#
_entry.id   2e44c7e91f5372044ffa5e0b705d4e11
#
_cell.length_a   1.000
_cell.length_b   1.000
_cell.length_c   1.000
_cell.angle_alpha   90.00
_cell.angle_beta   90.00
_cell.angle_gamma   90.00
#
_symmetry.space_group_name_H-M   'P 1'
#
loop_
_entity.id
_entity.type
_entity.pdbx_description
1 polymer ?
#
loop_
_entity_poly.entity_id
_entity_poly.type
_entity_poly.pdbx_seq_one_letter_code
_entity_poly.pdbx_strand_id
1 'polypeptide(L)'
;NGSYFDIKQGTSICYLRKDGVVVDTTATGVLSTVSNGAVKIDKGKLDIIAWKKQDEKTCEQKEGSILVSGPLMLLDGKACDLSACNRSFVQTKHPRSAVALMKDGTVFLIAVAGRFEGKAEGINIPELTHLLRVLGAKKALNLDGGGSTTLWSASAPDNGIVNKLTDNKLYDNKGERKVANSLCVYE
;
A
#
# COMPACT_ATOMS: atom_id res chain seq x y z
N ASN A 1 6.98 -2.09 3.19
CA ASN A 1 5.88 -3.04 3.29
C ASN A 1 5.03 -3.05 2.02
N GLY A 2 4.11 -4.01 1.91
CA GLY A 2 3.22 -4.20 0.78
C GLY A 2 1.74 -4.21 1.19
N SER A 3 1.03 -5.29 0.89
CA SER A 3 -0.41 -5.43 1.10
C SER A 3 -0.77 -6.06 2.45
N TYR A 4 -2.08 -6.11 2.71
CA TYR A 4 -2.65 -6.66 3.94
C TYR A 4 -2.34 -8.14 4.12
N PHE A 5 -2.12 -8.56 5.37
CA PHE A 5 -1.76 -9.92 5.71
C PHE A 5 -2.34 -10.33 7.07
N ASP A 6 -2.43 -11.63 7.31
CA ASP A 6 -2.73 -12.18 8.62
C ASP A 6 -1.46 -12.15 9.48
N ILE A 7 -1.49 -11.35 10.55
CA ILE A 7 -0.33 -11.17 11.46
C ILE A 7 0.04 -12.47 12.15
N LYS A 8 -0.93 -13.36 12.45
CA LYS A 8 -0.70 -14.62 13.16
C LYS A 8 -0.10 -15.68 12.24
N GLN A 9 -0.61 -15.74 11.01
CA GLN A 9 -0.19 -16.76 10.04
C GLN A 9 1.00 -16.30 9.18
N GLY A 10 1.22 -14.99 9.06
CA GLY A 10 2.25 -14.43 8.19
C GLY A 10 1.96 -14.60 6.69
N THR A 11 0.69 -14.81 6.31
CA THR A 11 0.24 -15.00 4.92
C THR A 11 -0.49 -13.77 4.41
N SER A 12 -0.38 -13.46 3.12
CA SER A 12 -1.15 -12.39 2.50
C SER A 12 -2.65 -12.73 2.55
N ILE A 13 -3.49 -11.73 2.82
CA ILE A 13 -4.96 -11.88 2.70
C ILE A 13 -5.50 -11.22 1.43
N CYS A 14 -4.63 -10.68 0.60
CA CYS A 14 -4.92 -10.12 -0.71
C CYS A 14 -4.24 -10.95 -1.79
N TYR A 15 -4.79 -10.92 -2.99
CA TYR A 15 -4.17 -11.61 -4.13
C TYR A 15 -2.74 -11.10 -4.34
N LEU A 16 -1.84 -12.06 -4.42
CA LEU A 16 -0.43 -11.85 -4.68
C LEU A 16 0.02 -12.82 -5.78
N ARG A 17 0.54 -12.29 -6.86
CA ARG A 17 1.24 -13.04 -7.90
C ARG A 17 2.64 -12.47 -8.06
N LYS A 18 3.64 -13.32 -8.05
CA LYS A 18 5.04 -12.96 -8.28
C LYS A 18 5.54 -13.71 -9.52
N ASP A 19 6.02 -12.98 -10.50
CA ASP A 19 6.64 -13.51 -11.72
C ASP A 19 5.82 -14.63 -12.38
N GLY A 20 4.51 -14.40 -12.51
CA GLY A 20 3.56 -15.34 -13.08
C GLY A 20 3.00 -16.39 -12.13
N VAL A 21 3.61 -16.57 -10.95
CA VAL A 21 3.19 -17.58 -9.96
C VAL A 21 2.25 -16.95 -8.93
N VAL A 22 1.04 -17.51 -8.77
CA VAL A 22 0.10 -17.10 -7.72
C VAL A 22 0.63 -17.60 -6.37
N VAL A 23 0.86 -16.66 -5.45
CA VAL A 23 1.34 -16.93 -4.09
C VAL A 23 0.16 -17.03 -3.11
N ASP A 24 -0.75 -16.05 -3.17
CA ASP A 24 -1.94 -15.98 -2.32
C ASP A 24 -3.15 -15.48 -3.13
N THR A 25 -4.34 -15.82 -2.67
CA THR A 25 -5.63 -15.34 -3.22
C THR A 25 -6.34 -14.46 -2.19
N THR A 26 -7.22 -13.57 -2.66
CA THR A 26 -7.95 -12.69 -1.73
C THR A 26 -8.87 -13.48 -0.81
N ALA A 27 -8.59 -13.40 0.48
CA ALA A 27 -9.43 -13.98 1.53
C ALA A 27 -10.83 -13.34 1.55
N THR A 28 -11.79 -14.05 2.13
CA THR A 28 -13.11 -13.51 2.40
C THR A 28 -13.09 -12.72 3.73
N GLY A 29 -13.68 -11.53 3.78
CA GLY A 29 -13.77 -10.75 5.00
C GLY A 29 -13.73 -9.24 4.81
N VAL A 30 -13.59 -8.51 5.91
CA VAL A 30 -13.72 -7.04 5.98
C VAL A 30 -12.74 -6.30 5.05
N LEU A 31 -11.53 -6.80 4.88
CA LEU A 31 -10.53 -6.15 4.04
C LEU A 31 -10.76 -6.35 2.53
N SER A 32 -11.63 -7.29 2.13
CA SER A 32 -12.01 -7.45 0.72
C SER A 32 -12.73 -6.23 0.15
N THR A 33 -13.43 -5.46 0.98
CA THR A 33 -14.15 -4.25 0.56
C THR A 33 -13.22 -3.06 0.31
N VAL A 34 -12.05 -3.05 0.91
CA VAL A 34 -11.05 -1.99 0.69
C VAL A 34 -9.98 -2.39 -0.32
N SER A 35 -9.86 -3.67 -0.67
CA SER A 35 -8.83 -4.19 -1.61
C SER A 35 -9.35 -4.10 -3.04
N ASN A 36 -9.47 -2.89 -3.57
CA ASN A 36 -10.08 -2.58 -4.87
C ASN A 36 -9.08 -2.02 -5.90
N GLY A 37 -7.79 -2.14 -5.62
CA GLY A 37 -6.72 -1.76 -6.53
C GLY A 37 -5.56 -2.74 -6.51
N ALA A 38 -4.68 -2.65 -7.49
CA ALA A 38 -3.48 -3.46 -7.56
C ALA A 38 -2.29 -2.67 -8.12
N VAL A 39 -1.10 -2.97 -7.60
CA VAL A 39 0.16 -2.70 -8.28
C VAL A 39 0.39 -3.85 -9.25
N LYS A 40 0.61 -3.51 -10.51
CA LYS A 40 0.99 -4.41 -11.58
C LYS A 40 2.42 -4.10 -12.01
N ILE A 41 3.28 -5.11 -12.04
CA ILE A 41 4.66 -4.97 -12.53
C ILE A 41 4.83 -5.93 -13.69
N ASP A 42 5.21 -5.40 -14.84
CA ASP A 42 5.47 -6.18 -16.05
C ASP A 42 6.67 -5.58 -16.79
N LYS A 43 7.66 -6.41 -17.09
CA LYS A 43 8.89 -6.02 -17.81
C LYS A 43 9.54 -4.76 -17.22
N GLY A 44 9.63 -4.70 -15.90
CA GLY A 44 10.23 -3.56 -15.16
C GLY A 44 9.36 -2.29 -15.10
N LYS A 45 8.15 -2.31 -15.65
CA LYS A 45 7.22 -1.18 -15.59
C LYS A 45 6.16 -1.41 -14.53
N LEU A 46 5.98 -0.42 -13.65
CA LEU A 46 4.92 -0.41 -12.65
C LEU A 46 3.71 0.35 -13.18
N ASP A 47 2.54 -0.22 -13.00
CA ASP A 47 1.25 0.45 -13.14
C ASP A 47 0.36 0.21 -11.93
N ILE A 48 -0.63 1.09 -11.73
CA ILE A 48 -1.67 0.96 -10.71
C ILE A 48 -3.00 0.84 -11.44
N ILE A 49 -3.75 -0.21 -11.13
CA ILE A 49 -5.00 -0.56 -11.80
C ILE A 49 -6.13 -0.76 -10.80
N ALA A 50 -7.36 -0.54 -11.23
CA ALA A 50 -8.53 -1.01 -10.50
C ALA A 50 -8.54 -2.55 -10.47
N TRP A 51 -9.02 -3.13 -9.37
CA TRP A 51 -9.03 -4.57 -9.17
C TRP A 51 -10.32 -5.04 -8.52
N LYS A 52 -10.86 -6.14 -9.01
CA LYS A 52 -12.02 -6.84 -8.45
C LYS A 52 -11.66 -8.30 -8.20
N LYS A 53 -12.32 -8.96 -7.26
CA LYS A 53 -12.05 -10.38 -6.96
C LYS A 53 -12.20 -11.31 -8.17
N GLN A 54 -13.11 -11.00 -9.07
CA GLN A 54 -13.29 -11.76 -10.32
C GLN A 54 -12.06 -11.71 -11.23
N ASP A 55 -11.25 -10.64 -11.15
CA ASP A 55 -10.05 -10.45 -11.98
C ASP A 55 -8.97 -11.50 -11.63
N GLU A 56 -9.00 -12.08 -10.45
CA GLU A 56 -8.10 -13.18 -10.06
C GLU A 56 -8.24 -14.39 -10.99
N LYS A 57 -9.48 -14.65 -11.49
CA LYS A 57 -9.79 -15.77 -12.38
C LYS A 57 -9.59 -15.42 -13.87
N THR A 58 -9.80 -14.16 -14.22
CA THR A 58 -9.83 -13.68 -15.60
C THR A 58 -8.54 -12.99 -16.02
N CYS A 59 -7.62 -12.77 -15.09
CA CYS A 59 -6.34 -12.12 -15.39
C CYS A 59 -5.53 -13.06 -16.31
N GLU A 60 -5.73 -12.88 -17.62
CA GLU A 60 -5.08 -13.67 -18.68
C GLU A 60 -3.56 -13.47 -18.73
N GLN A 61 -3.09 -12.41 -18.13
CA GLN A 61 -1.66 -12.10 -18.11
C GLN A 61 -0.93 -13.07 -17.19
N LYS A 62 -0.35 -14.09 -17.78
CA LYS A 62 0.42 -15.14 -17.08
C LYS A 62 1.81 -14.68 -16.62
N GLU A 63 2.28 -13.52 -17.07
CA GLU A 63 3.60 -12.98 -16.75
C GLU A 63 3.50 -11.79 -15.81
N GLY A 64 4.63 -11.44 -15.17
CA GLY A 64 4.75 -10.31 -14.26
C GLY A 64 4.12 -10.54 -12.88
N SER A 65 4.14 -9.49 -12.08
CA SER A 65 3.73 -9.51 -10.68
C SER A 65 2.50 -8.64 -10.45
N ILE A 66 1.63 -9.06 -9.52
CA ILE A 66 0.44 -8.31 -9.10
C ILE A 66 0.39 -8.34 -7.58
N LEU A 67 0.27 -7.17 -6.96
CA LEU A 67 0.06 -6.97 -5.53
C LEU A 67 -1.26 -6.23 -5.33
N VAL A 68 -2.30 -6.95 -4.92
CA VAL A 68 -3.61 -6.35 -4.64
C VAL A 68 -3.60 -5.69 -3.28
N SER A 69 -4.13 -4.47 -3.19
CA SER A 69 -4.26 -3.71 -1.95
C SER A 69 -5.40 -2.68 -2.10
N GLY A 70 -5.43 -1.67 -1.23
CA GLY A 70 -6.42 -0.60 -1.33
C GLY A 70 -6.63 0.23 -0.05
N PRO A 71 -7.54 1.18 -0.13
CA PRO A 71 -8.35 1.50 -1.29
C PRO A 71 -7.53 2.13 -2.43
N LEU A 72 -8.02 1.97 -3.67
CA LEU A 72 -7.57 2.76 -4.81
C LEU A 72 -7.98 4.21 -4.57
N MET A 73 -7.01 5.10 -4.53
CA MET A 73 -7.22 6.51 -4.16
C MET A 73 -7.36 7.43 -5.36
N LEU A 74 -6.50 7.25 -6.35
CA LEU A 74 -6.50 8.05 -7.58
C LEU A 74 -6.42 7.15 -8.80
N LEU A 75 -7.23 7.47 -9.81
CA LEU A 75 -7.16 6.89 -11.15
C LEU A 75 -7.30 8.03 -12.18
N ASP A 76 -6.36 8.12 -13.10
CA ASP A 76 -6.28 9.17 -14.12
C ASP A 76 -6.40 10.60 -13.55
N GLY A 77 -5.80 10.85 -12.38
CA GLY A 77 -5.79 12.13 -11.68
C GLY A 77 -7.10 12.47 -10.96
N LYS A 78 -8.09 11.58 -10.99
CA LYS A 78 -9.37 11.75 -10.31
C LYS A 78 -9.42 10.90 -9.05
N ALA A 79 -10.00 11.46 -7.98
CA ALA A 79 -10.26 10.70 -6.75
C ALA A 79 -11.29 9.59 -7.03
N CYS A 80 -10.98 8.39 -6.52
CA CYS A 80 -11.87 7.25 -6.61
C CYS A 80 -12.99 7.34 -5.57
N ASP A 81 -14.12 6.69 -5.86
CA ASP A 81 -15.21 6.56 -4.91
C ASP A 81 -14.83 5.61 -3.76
N LEU A 82 -14.97 6.08 -2.54
CA LEU A 82 -14.67 5.36 -1.31
C LEU A 82 -15.93 4.94 -0.54
N SER A 83 -17.12 5.15 -1.11
CA SER A 83 -18.42 4.90 -0.44
C SER A 83 -18.62 3.44 -0.04
N ALA A 84 -18.05 2.49 -0.80
CA ALA A 84 -18.08 1.07 -0.49
C ALA A 84 -17.07 0.65 0.59
N CYS A 85 -16.13 1.53 0.97
CA CYS A 85 -15.12 1.23 1.97
C CYS A 85 -15.67 1.45 3.38
N ASN A 86 -15.12 0.71 4.36
CA ASN A 86 -15.46 0.93 5.76
C ASN A 86 -15.12 2.37 6.16
N ARG A 87 -16.14 3.11 6.64
CA ARG A 87 -16.02 4.53 6.99
C ARG A 87 -14.94 4.79 8.04
N SER A 88 -14.86 3.97 9.08
CA SER A 88 -13.84 4.13 10.13
C SER A 88 -12.43 3.96 9.54
N PHE A 89 -12.22 2.94 8.69
CA PHE A 89 -10.94 2.74 8.00
C PHE A 89 -10.54 3.95 7.16
N VAL A 90 -11.49 4.54 6.44
CA VAL A 90 -11.25 5.68 5.54
C VAL A 90 -10.99 6.98 6.31
N GLN A 91 -11.77 7.25 7.37
CA GLN A 91 -11.77 8.55 8.05
C GLN A 91 -10.78 8.64 9.22
N THR A 92 -10.38 7.51 9.81
CA THR A 92 -9.44 7.55 10.94
C THR A 92 -8.02 7.81 10.47
N LYS A 93 -7.35 8.75 11.15
CA LYS A 93 -5.92 9.01 10.95
C LYS A 93 -5.09 7.84 11.46
N HIS A 94 -4.23 7.33 10.62
CA HIS A 94 -3.31 6.22 10.90
C HIS A 94 -1.96 6.45 10.23
N PRO A 95 -0.90 5.77 10.66
CA PRO A 95 0.26 5.56 9.79
C PRO A 95 -0.22 4.94 8.48
N ARG A 96 0.25 5.43 7.35
CA ARG A 96 -0.14 4.94 6.04
C ARG A 96 1.08 4.68 5.17
N SER A 97 0.98 3.62 4.37
CA SER A 97 1.87 3.41 3.24
C SER A 97 1.07 3.53 1.96
N ALA A 98 1.68 4.07 0.93
CA ALA A 98 1.06 4.20 -0.38
C ALA A 98 2.10 4.11 -1.49
N VAL A 99 1.63 3.77 -2.68
CA VAL A 99 2.37 3.90 -3.93
C VAL A 99 1.60 4.85 -4.85
N ALA A 100 2.32 5.74 -5.51
CA ALA A 100 1.73 6.64 -6.48
C ALA A 100 2.54 6.67 -7.78
N LEU A 101 1.84 6.76 -8.91
CA LEU A 101 2.42 6.91 -10.23
C LEU A 101 2.14 8.34 -10.70
N MET A 102 3.20 9.08 -10.95
CA MET A 102 3.15 10.46 -11.40
C MET A 102 2.86 10.54 -12.90
N LYS A 103 2.55 11.74 -13.39
CA LYS A 103 2.25 11.97 -14.83
C LYS A 103 3.45 11.70 -15.74
N ASP A 104 4.65 11.92 -15.25
CA ASP A 104 5.91 11.70 -15.98
C ASP A 104 6.42 10.25 -15.90
N GLY A 105 5.68 9.36 -15.19
CA GLY A 105 6.04 7.97 -15.00
C GLY A 105 6.86 7.71 -13.73
N THR A 106 7.23 8.74 -12.96
CA THR A 106 7.92 8.57 -11.68
C THR A 106 7.04 7.83 -10.68
N VAL A 107 7.61 6.90 -9.95
CA VAL A 107 6.94 6.15 -8.88
C VAL A 107 7.33 6.73 -7.52
N PHE A 108 6.35 7.09 -6.72
CA PHE A 108 6.54 7.50 -5.33
C PHE A 108 6.15 6.36 -4.40
N LEU A 109 7.06 5.99 -3.50
CA LEU A 109 6.79 5.16 -2.33
C LEU A 109 6.65 6.07 -1.13
N ILE A 110 5.51 6.00 -0.45
CA ILE A 110 5.12 6.95 0.58
C ILE A 110 4.91 6.22 1.90
N ALA A 111 5.51 6.73 2.97
CA ALA A 111 5.22 6.34 4.34
C ALA A 111 4.88 7.58 5.17
N VAL A 112 3.73 7.55 5.81
CA VAL A 112 3.28 8.61 6.74
C VAL A 112 3.30 8.05 8.14
N ALA A 113 4.09 8.64 9.03
CA ALA A 113 4.12 8.28 10.45
C ALA A 113 2.80 8.66 11.14
N GLY A 114 2.44 7.97 12.23
CA GLY A 114 1.20 8.26 12.93
C GLY A 114 1.15 7.61 14.31
N ARG A 115 0.02 7.81 15.03
CA ARG A 115 -0.23 7.30 16.39
C ARG A 115 0.69 7.90 17.46
N PHE A 116 1.26 9.05 17.21
CA PHE A 116 2.07 9.81 18.17
C PHE A 116 1.41 11.16 18.39
N GLU A 117 0.67 11.27 19.48
CA GLU A 117 -0.04 12.50 19.86
C GLU A 117 0.91 13.69 19.96
N GLY A 118 0.52 14.82 19.38
CA GLY A 118 1.30 16.05 19.34
C GLY A 118 2.60 16.01 18.53
N LYS A 119 2.92 14.86 17.88
CA LYS A 119 4.13 14.71 17.05
C LYS A 119 3.81 14.27 15.63
N ALA A 120 3.09 13.16 15.47
CA ALA A 120 2.68 12.61 14.19
C ALA A 120 1.39 11.80 14.40
N GLU A 121 0.25 12.38 14.10
CA GLU A 121 -1.04 11.74 14.34
C GLU A 121 -1.41 10.72 13.24
N GLY A 122 -0.81 10.86 12.08
CA GLY A 122 -1.15 10.10 10.89
C GLY A 122 -2.01 10.89 9.90
N ILE A 123 -2.52 10.19 8.90
CA ILE A 123 -3.34 10.77 7.84
C ILE A 123 -4.52 9.84 7.54
N ASN A 124 -5.68 10.39 7.20
CA ASN A 124 -6.81 9.63 6.70
C ASN A 124 -6.72 9.45 5.17
N ILE A 125 -7.54 8.58 4.59
CA ILE A 125 -7.49 8.29 3.15
C ILE A 125 -7.85 9.51 2.29
N PRO A 126 -8.90 10.31 2.58
CA PRO A 126 -9.20 11.53 1.82
C PRO A 126 -8.07 12.56 1.84
N GLU A 127 -7.45 12.80 3.01
CA GLU A 127 -6.32 13.71 3.15
C GLU A 127 -5.11 13.23 2.32
N LEU A 128 -4.78 11.94 2.40
CA LEU A 128 -3.69 11.35 1.61
C LEU A 128 -3.98 11.42 0.11
N THR A 129 -5.22 11.14 -0.30
CA THR A 129 -5.66 11.26 -1.70
C THR A 129 -5.49 12.69 -2.20
N HIS A 130 -5.91 13.68 -1.39
CA HIS A 130 -5.77 15.09 -1.73
C HIS A 130 -4.29 15.50 -1.87
N LEU A 131 -3.46 15.12 -0.90
CA LEU A 131 -2.02 15.39 -0.92
C LEU A 131 -1.36 14.84 -2.19
N LEU A 132 -1.61 13.58 -2.52
CA LEU A 132 -1.02 12.94 -3.70
C LEU A 132 -1.50 13.58 -5.00
N ARG A 133 -2.78 13.98 -5.07
CA ARG A 133 -3.32 14.72 -6.22
C ARG A 133 -2.65 16.08 -6.39
N VAL A 134 -2.43 16.82 -5.32
CA VAL A 134 -1.73 18.12 -5.34
C VAL A 134 -0.28 17.95 -5.77
N LEU A 135 0.39 16.88 -5.35
CA LEU A 135 1.74 16.53 -5.80
C LEU A 135 1.80 16.10 -7.28
N GLY A 136 0.66 15.95 -7.96
CA GLY A 136 0.60 15.63 -9.38
C GLY A 136 0.49 14.13 -9.69
N ALA A 137 0.12 13.29 -8.72
CA ALA A 137 -0.09 11.88 -8.97
C ALA A 137 -1.25 11.65 -9.95
N LYS A 138 -1.01 10.79 -10.93
CA LYS A 138 -2.02 10.30 -11.87
C LYS A 138 -2.79 9.12 -11.30
N LYS A 139 -2.09 8.22 -10.61
CA LYS A 139 -2.66 7.03 -9.97
C LYS A 139 -2.08 6.88 -8.57
N ALA A 140 -2.87 6.40 -7.62
CA ALA A 140 -2.39 6.14 -6.26
C ALA A 140 -3.17 5.01 -5.59
N LEU A 141 -2.46 4.15 -4.89
CA LEU A 141 -3.00 3.01 -4.16
C LEU A 141 -2.49 3.04 -2.71
N ASN A 142 -3.40 2.91 -1.76
CA ASN A 142 -3.03 2.68 -0.36
C ASN A 142 -2.56 1.23 -0.18
N LEU A 143 -1.49 1.07 0.56
CA LEU A 143 -0.93 -0.21 0.96
C LEU A 143 -1.27 -0.51 2.43
N ASP A 144 -0.73 -1.59 2.99
CA ASP A 144 -0.90 -1.86 4.43
C ASP A 144 -0.27 -0.75 5.26
N GLY A 145 -0.96 -0.37 6.32
CA GLY A 145 -0.62 0.77 7.17
C GLY A 145 -0.44 0.39 8.64
N GLY A 146 -0.66 1.37 9.52
CA GLY A 146 -0.52 1.16 10.94
C GLY A 146 0.88 0.73 11.36
N GLY A 147 0.99 -0.33 12.14
CA GLY A 147 2.28 -0.87 12.58
C GLY A 147 3.14 -1.47 11.47
N SER A 148 2.53 -1.80 10.32
CA SER A 148 3.26 -2.30 9.15
C SER A 148 3.90 -1.20 8.32
N THR A 149 3.59 0.08 8.58
CA THR A 149 4.13 1.21 7.81
C THR A 149 5.64 1.30 7.95
N THR A 150 6.35 0.84 6.94
CA THR A 150 7.82 0.82 6.92
C THR A 150 8.33 1.15 5.54
N LEU A 151 9.17 2.18 5.44
CA LEU A 151 9.95 2.52 4.27
C LEU A 151 11.43 2.33 4.60
N TRP A 152 12.08 1.47 3.84
CA TRP A 152 13.49 1.17 3.97
C TRP A 152 14.25 1.66 2.74
N SER A 153 15.45 2.18 2.95
CA SER A 153 16.37 2.56 1.87
C SER A 153 17.80 2.19 2.26
N ALA A 154 18.52 1.61 1.32
CA ALA A 154 19.94 1.29 1.53
C ALA A 154 20.81 2.53 1.80
N SER A 155 20.38 3.71 1.35
CA SER A 155 21.08 4.98 1.57
C SER A 155 20.69 5.69 2.87
N ALA A 156 19.69 5.21 3.60
CA ALA A 156 19.30 5.82 4.87
C ALA A 156 20.27 5.40 6.00
N PRO A 157 20.51 6.26 7.00
CA PRO A 157 21.40 5.96 8.11
C PRO A 157 20.88 4.82 9.01
N ASP A 158 21.74 4.36 9.92
CA ASP A 158 21.45 3.33 10.91
C ASP A 158 21.01 1.99 10.27
N ASN A 159 19.74 1.60 10.54
CA ASN A 159 19.15 0.36 10.05
C ASN A 159 18.47 0.49 8.67
N GLY A 160 18.59 1.65 8.02
CA GLY A 160 17.95 1.91 6.72
C GLY A 160 16.48 2.30 6.79
N ILE A 161 15.86 2.36 7.97
CA ILE A 161 14.45 2.74 8.14
C ILE A 161 14.30 4.27 8.05
N VAL A 162 13.49 4.72 7.11
CA VAL A 162 13.30 6.15 6.81
C VAL A 162 12.23 6.79 7.70
N ASN A 163 11.13 6.09 7.98
CA ASN A 163 10.01 6.64 8.74
C ASN A 163 10.06 6.28 10.23
N LYS A 164 9.27 7.00 11.03
CA LYS A 164 9.04 6.64 12.44
C LYS A 164 8.06 5.49 12.52
N LEU A 165 8.46 4.43 13.25
CA LEU A 165 7.68 3.21 13.44
C LEU A 165 6.75 3.34 14.64
N THR A 166 5.71 2.51 14.71
CA THR A 166 4.68 2.63 15.77
C THR A 166 4.52 1.40 16.64
N ASP A 167 5.04 0.24 16.24
CA ASP A 167 4.80 -1.01 16.99
C ASP A 167 5.49 -1.06 18.35
N ASN A 168 6.66 -0.43 18.49
CA ASN A 168 7.35 -0.30 19.77
C ASN A 168 6.83 0.85 20.65
N LYS A 169 5.85 1.64 20.15
CA LYS A 169 5.27 2.82 20.82
C LYS A 169 6.29 3.94 21.13
N LEU A 170 7.47 3.90 20.53
CA LEU A 170 8.50 4.92 20.61
C LEU A 170 8.56 5.72 19.30
N TYR A 171 8.83 7.02 19.41
CA TYR A 171 8.96 7.88 18.22
C TYR A 171 10.37 7.77 17.62
N ASP A 172 10.72 6.58 17.17
CA ASP A 172 12.01 6.26 16.59
C ASP A 172 11.86 5.43 15.30
N ASN A 173 12.96 4.92 14.77
CA ASN A 173 13.01 4.10 13.58
C ASN A 173 13.41 2.63 13.89
N LYS A 174 13.01 2.13 15.07
CA LYS A 174 13.27 0.76 15.54
C LYS A 174 11.98 -0.01 15.78
N GLY A 175 12.06 -1.33 15.80
CA GLY A 175 10.91 -2.20 16.11
C GLY A 175 9.96 -2.37 14.92
N GLU A 176 10.49 -2.58 13.74
CA GLU A 176 9.72 -2.88 12.54
C GLU A 176 8.93 -4.18 12.70
N ARG A 177 7.69 -4.18 12.23
CA ARG A 177 6.85 -5.36 12.18
C ARG A 177 7.31 -6.30 11.06
N LYS A 178 7.35 -7.60 11.34
CA LYS A 178 7.45 -8.62 10.27
C LYS A 178 6.19 -8.54 9.40
N VAL A 179 6.37 -8.43 8.09
CA VAL A 179 5.29 -8.35 7.11
C VAL A 179 5.38 -9.51 6.12
N ALA A 180 4.24 -9.94 5.58
CA ALA A 180 4.17 -11.08 4.67
C ALA A 180 4.72 -10.76 3.27
N ASN A 181 4.64 -9.50 2.85
CA ASN A 181 5.05 -9.07 1.52
C ASN A 181 5.51 -7.60 1.52
N SER A 182 6.23 -7.22 0.49
CA SER A 182 6.73 -5.86 0.30
C SER A 182 6.80 -5.49 -1.18
N LEU A 183 6.77 -4.19 -1.46
CA LEU A 183 7.12 -3.62 -2.75
C LEU A 183 8.57 -3.15 -2.66
N CYS A 184 9.43 -3.68 -3.53
CA CYS A 184 10.86 -3.40 -3.55
C CYS A 184 11.28 -2.81 -4.90
N VAL A 185 12.23 -1.88 -4.85
CA VAL A 185 12.90 -1.32 -6.03
C VAL A 185 14.39 -1.64 -5.89
N TYR A 186 14.98 -2.18 -6.94
CA TYR A 186 16.39 -2.48 -7.06
C TYR A 186 16.97 -1.66 -8.20
N GLU A 187 18.16 -1.14 -8.00
CA GLU A 187 18.99 -0.55 -9.06
C GLU A 187 19.75 -1.63 -9.82
#